data_5c9841a2c51e68d5ad309f094e6fad08
#
_entry.id   5c9841a2c51e68d5ad309f094e6fad08
#
_cell.length_a   1.000
_cell.length_b   1.000
_cell.length_c   1.000
_cell.angle_alpha   90.00
_cell.angle_beta   90.00
_cell.angle_gamma   90.00
#
_symmetry.space_group_name_H-M   'P 1'
#
loop_
_entity.id
_entity.type
_entity.pdbx_description
1 polymer ?
#
loop_
_entity_poly.entity_id
_entity_poly.type
_entity_poly.pdbx_seq_one_letter_code
_entity_poly.pdbx_strand_id
1 'polypeptide(L)'
;MSPTIVVATLLAGAAMLPGYANAQDLFRVTLLGTGTPTARLDRLGPATLVEAGNEKLLFDAGRGIPIRLAQTHIPVARLDAVFITHYHSDHVSGIPDVWLTGWLPGAGARARPFRVIGPTGARELMSNLEKAYAADVRIRIADQKLDPAGARIVVEEFASDGVVYERGGVRVTAFEVDHGDEIKPAFGYRIDYKGRSALLSGDTRFSENLIRNGMGVDLLVHAIAGAKPELLQDPVIRLILDHHTLPPQAATVFNRTKPKLAVYTHIVQQRTATVSPPTVEEIVAETRKTYSGPLQVGHDLMSFDIIDAGVKVNHPPQ
;
A
#
# COMPACT_ATOMS: atom_id res chain seq x y z
N MET A 1 42.62 -23.17 65.65
CA MET A 1 42.78 -22.36 64.45
C MET A 1 41.68 -22.75 63.50
N SER A 2 40.61 -21.97 63.45
CA SER A 2 39.47 -22.19 62.56
C SER A 2 39.64 -21.37 61.26
N PRO A 3 39.36 -21.93 60.06
CA PRO A 3 39.44 -21.15 58.84
C PRO A 3 38.18 -20.37 58.59
N THR A 4 38.34 -19.08 58.33
CA THR A 4 37.29 -18.15 57.93
C THR A 4 36.98 -18.33 56.43
N ILE A 5 35.73 -18.71 56.10
CA ILE A 5 35.25 -18.82 54.74
C ILE A 5 34.75 -17.43 54.30
N VAL A 6 35.38 -16.86 53.27
CA VAL A 6 34.91 -15.63 52.60
C VAL A 6 33.98 -16.05 51.46
N VAL A 7 32.70 -15.70 51.58
CA VAL A 7 31.70 -15.88 50.50
C VAL A 7 31.75 -14.63 49.64
N ALA A 8 32.22 -14.79 48.40
CA ALA A 8 32.15 -13.75 47.36
C ALA A 8 30.79 -13.79 46.66
N THR A 9 29.99 -12.77 46.85
CA THR A 9 28.70 -12.60 46.15
C THR A 9 28.94 -12.04 44.72
N LEU A 10 28.75 -12.87 43.69
CA LEU A 10 28.76 -12.44 42.32
C LEU A 10 27.44 -11.77 42.02
N LEU A 11 27.45 -10.46 41.81
CA LEU A 11 26.34 -9.70 41.19
C LEU A 11 26.36 -9.97 39.69
N ALA A 12 25.42 -10.79 39.22
CA ALA A 12 25.15 -10.95 37.79
C ALA A 12 24.39 -9.71 37.28
N GLY A 13 25.09 -8.82 36.61
CA GLY A 13 24.47 -7.73 35.86
C GLY A 13 23.72 -8.32 34.65
N ALA A 14 22.39 -8.25 34.66
CA ALA A 14 21.57 -8.56 33.51
C ALA A 14 21.79 -7.48 32.43
N ALA A 15 22.59 -7.78 31.40
CA ALA A 15 22.64 -6.98 30.20
C ALA A 15 21.28 -7.10 29.49
N MET A 16 20.51 -5.99 29.47
CA MET A 16 19.33 -5.91 28.62
C MET A 16 19.78 -6.01 27.17
N LEU A 17 19.54 -7.15 26.55
CA LEU A 17 19.62 -7.31 25.10
C LEU A 17 18.60 -6.34 24.46
N PRO A 18 18.95 -5.66 23.35
CA PRO A 18 17.98 -4.81 22.64
C PRO A 18 16.79 -5.69 22.27
N GLY A 19 15.59 -5.30 22.77
CA GLY A 19 14.37 -6.05 22.61
C GLY A 19 14.08 -6.27 21.12
N TYR A 20 14.01 -7.53 20.71
CA TYR A 20 13.33 -7.89 19.48
C TYR A 20 11.90 -7.36 19.60
N ALA A 21 11.54 -6.40 18.74
CA ALA A 21 10.15 -5.93 18.66
C ALA A 21 9.27 -7.18 18.47
N ASN A 22 8.36 -7.40 19.38
CA ASN A 22 7.46 -8.55 19.34
C ASN A 22 6.70 -8.46 18.00
N ALA A 23 6.72 -9.53 17.20
CA ALA A 23 6.04 -9.53 15.90
C ALA A 23 4.56 -9.09 16.01
N GLN A 24 3.96 -9.31 17.18
CA GLN A 24 2.60 -8.85 17.49
C GLN A 24 2.47 -7.32 17.68
N ASP A 25 3.56 -6.56 17.73
CA ASP A 25 3.51 -5.10 17.86
C ASP A 25 3.87 -4.38 16.55
N LEU A 26 4.26 -5.15 15.52
CA LEU A 26 4.60 -4.61 14.21
C LEU A 26 3.36 -3.95 13.58
N PHE A 27 3.50 -2.70 13.19
CA PHE A 27 2.59 -2.03 12.26
C PHE A 27 3.46 -1.26 11.25
N ARG A 28 3.62 -1.85 10.08
CA ARG A 28 4.49 -1.34 9.01
C ARG A 28 3.71 -1.17 7.72
N VAL A 29 3.91 -0.06 7.05
CA VAL A 29 3.41 0.22 5.70
C VAL A 29 4.62 0.29 4.78
N THR A 30 4.66 -0.53 3.73
CA THR A 30 5.73 -0.57 2.73
C THR A 30 5.17 -0.23 1.35
N LEU A 31 5.73 0.77 0.69
CA LEU A 31 5.38 1.11 -0.68
C LEU A 31 6.11 0.14 -1.62
N LEU A 32 5.42 -0.88 -2.12
CA LEU A 32 6.02 -1.85 -3.05
C LEU A 32 6.17 -1.25 -4.45
N GLY A 33 5.24 -0.38 -4.84
CA GLY A 33 5.29 0.35 -6.08
C GLY A 33 4.64 1.72 -5.94
N THR A 34 5.29 2.75 -6.46
CA THR A 34 4.87 4.16 -6.36
C THR A 34 4.68 4.79 -7.74
N GLY A 35 4.70 3.96 -8.79
CA GLY A 35 4.54 4.40 -10.18
C GLY A 35 3.10 4.70 -10.56
N THR A 36 2.89 4.93 -11.85
CA THR A 36 1.66 5.34 -12.50
C THR A 36 1.42 4.42 -13.72
N PRO A 37 0.38 4.64 -14.56
CA PRO A 37 0.21 3.85 -15.79
C PRO A 37 1.46 3.81 -16.68
N THR A 38 2.28 4.87 -16.67
CA THR A 38 3.54 4.89 -17.43
C THR A 38 4.57 3.96 -16.80
N ALA A 39 5.02 2.96 -17.57
CA ALA A 39 6.00 1.99 -17.09
C ALA A 39 7.37 2.64 -16.84
N ARG A 40 7.92 2.42 -15.64
CA ARG A 40 9.24 2.90 -15.20
C ARG A 40 9.95 1.79 -14.43
N LEU A 41 11.28 1.76 -14.48
CA LEU A 41 12.09 0.78 -13.73
C LEU A 41 12.29 1.19 -12.27
N ASP A 42 12.37 2.47 -12.02
CA ASP A 42 12.60 3.07 -10.68
C ASP A 42 11.32 3.16 -9.84
N ARG A 43 10.12 3.06 -10.49
CA ARG A 43 8.81 3.09 -9.85
C ARG A 43 7.91 2.06 -10.52
N LEU A 44 7.68 0.91 -9.84
CA LEU A 44 6.77 -0.11 -10.34
C LEU A 44 5.30 0.31 -10.14
N GLY A 45 4.38 -0.47 -10.67
CA GLY A 45 2.94 -0.18 -10.58
C GLY A 45 2.47 -0.04 -9.13
N PRO A 46 1.42 0.76 -8.87
CA PRO A 46 0.96 1.08 -7.52
C PRO A 46 0.67 -0.18 -6.70
N ALA A 47 1.26 -0.26 -5.53
CA ALA A 47 0.94 -1.27 -4.53
C ALA A 47 1.52 -0.91 -3.17
N THR A 48 0.76 -1.16 -2.12
CA THR A 48 1.18 -0.92 -0.75
C THR A 48 0.97 -2.17 0.09
N LEU A 49 2.02 -2.64 0.76
CA LEU A 49 1.94 -3.74 1.71
C LEU A 49 1.77 -3.17 3.11
N VAL A 50 0.80 -3.70 3.85
CA VAL A 50 0.61 -3.41 5.27
C VAL A 50 0.85 -4.68 6.07
N GLU A 51 1.81 -4.63 6.98
CA GLU A 51 2.07 -5.66 7.98
C GLU A 51 1.58 -5.15 9.34
N ALA A 52 0.57 -5.79 9.89
CA ALA A 52 0.02 -5.44 11.19
C ALA A 52 -0.12 -6.71 12.04
N GLY A 53 0.75 -6.85 13.03
CA GLY A 53 0.90 -8.11 13.74
C GLY A 53 1.26 -9.25 12.78
N ASN A 54 0.41 -10.27 12.72
CA ASN A 54 0.61 -11.41 11.83
C ASN A 54 -0.03 -11.23 10.45
N GLU A 55 -0.88 -10.22 10.27
CA GLU A 55 -1.59 -9.98 9.01
C GLU A 55 -0.69 -9.27 7.99
N LYS A 56 -0.74 -9.73 6.74
CA LYS A 56 -0.04 -9.17 5.58
C LYS A 56 -1.06 -8.84 4.50
N LEU A 57 -1.37 -7.57 4.37
CA LEU A 57 -2.43 -7.05 3.53
C LEU A 57 -1.82 -6.26 2.37
N LEU A 58 -2.15 -6.62 1.14
CA LEU A 58 -1.70 -5.92 -0.06
C LEU A 58 -2.82 -5.02 -0.59
N PHE A 59 -2.55 -3.74 -0.74
CA PHE A 59 -3.47 -2.76 -1.32
C PHE A 59 -3.00 -2.41 -2.73
N ASP A 60 -3.81 -2.74 -3.72
CA ASP A 60 -3.53 -2.80 -5.14
C ASP A 60 -2.39 -3.76 -5.49
N ALA A 61 -2.35 -4.16 -6.74
CA ALA A 61 -1.30 -4.99 -7.29
C ALA A 61 -1.01 -4.55 -8.73
N GLY A 62 -0.25 -3.49 -8.84
CA GLY A 62 0.28 -3.06 -10.12
C GLY A 62 1.36 -4.01 -10.65
N ARG A 63 1.96 -3.66 -11.78
CA ARG A 63 2.97 -4.50 -12.41
C ARG A 63 4.22 -4.68 -11.54
N GLY A 64 4.76 -5.91 -11.51
CA GLY A 64 6.06 -6.22 -10.90
C GLY A 64 6.03 -6.46 -9.39
N ILE A 65 4.87 -6.59 -8.76
CA ILE A 65 4.74 -6.70 -7.30
C ILE A 65 5.37 -7.96 -6.71
N PRO A 66 5.31 -9.16 -7.32
CA PRO A 66 6.06 -10.33 -6.81
C PRO A 66 7.57 -10.08 -6.71
N ILE A 67 8.16 -9.29 -7.62
CA ILE A 67 9.58 -8.92 -7.58
C ILE A 67 9.85 -8.05 -6.33
N ARG A 68 9.00 -7.07 -6.04
CA ARG A 68 9.14 -6.20 -4.86
C ARG A 68 8.94 -6.98 -3.56
N LEU A 69 7.98 -7.91 -3.51
CA LEU A 69 7.81 -8.81 -2.36
C LEU A 69 9.06 -9.68 -2.13
N ALA A 70 9.66 -10.22 -3.19
CA ALA A 70 10.91 -10.96 -3.07
C ALA A 70 12.05 -10.10 -2.48
N GLN A 71 12.14 -8.82 -2.87
CA GLN A 71 13.13 -7.88 -2.33
C GLN A 71 12.87 -7.54 -0.85
N THR A 72 11.63 -7.61 -0.38
CA THR A 72 11.30 -7.46 1.04
C THR A 72 11.43 -8.76 1.83
N HIS A 73 11.84 -9.87 1.18
CA HIS A 73 11.92 -11.22 1.77
C HIS A 73 10.57 -11.74 2.30
N ILE A 74 9.46 -11.23 1.77
CA ILE A 74 8.12 -11.70 2.11
C ILE A 74 7.64 -12.63 0.99
N PRO A 75 7.46 -13.94 1.28
CA PRO A 75 6.91 -14.86 0.29
C PRO A 75 5.50 -14.43 -0.13
N VAL A 76 5.22 -14.42 -1.43
CA VAL A 76 3.91 -14.03 -1.99
C VAL A 76 2.77 -14.86 -1.39
N ALA A 77 3.02 -16.12 -1.07
CA ALA A 77 2.06 -17.02 -0.42
C ALA A 77 1.63 -16.56 0.99
N ARG A 78 2.37 -15.64 1.62
CA ARG A 78 2.07 -15.14 2.98
C ARG A 78 1.07 -13.99 3.01
N LEU A 79 0.69 -13.46 1.85
CA LEU A 79 -0.36 -12.44 1.78
C LEU A 79 -1.69 -13.02 2.25
N ASP A 80 -2.35 -12.35 3.18
CA ASP A 80 -3.64 -12.77 3.74
C ASP A 80 -4.82 -12.31 2.90
N ALA A 81 -4.74 -11.13 2.32
CA ALA A 81 -5.72 -10.59 1.38
C ALA A 81 -5.08 -9.55 0.44
N VAL A 82 -5.69 -9.40 -0.73
CA VAL A 82 -5.44 -8.31 -1.67
C VAL A 82 -6.67 -7.41 -1.70
N PHE A 83 -6.48 -6.11 -1.54
CA PHE A 83 -7.52 -5.08 -1.59
C PHE A 83 -7.38 -4.30 -2.89
N ILE A 84 -8.49 -3.99 -3.53
CA ILE A 84 -8.55 -3.21 -4.79
C ILE A 84 -9.15 -1.84 -4.47
N THR A 85 -8.46 -0.76 -4.86
CA THR A 85 -8.98 0.60 -4.73
C THR A 85 -9.97 0.93 -5.85
N HIS A 86 -9.60 0.65 -7.09
CA HIS A 86 -10.38 0.86 -8.31
C HIS A 86 -9.82 0.00 -9.46
N TYR A 87 -10.39 0.10 -10.68
CA TYR A 87 -10.11 -0.84 -11.77
C TYR A 87 -9.21 -0.30 -12.88
N HIS A 88 -8.46 0.78 -12.69
CA HIS A 88 -7.41 1.14 -13.63
C HIS A 88 -6.36 0.03 -13.72
N SER A 89 -5.86 -0.18 -14.93
CA SER A 89 -4.98 -1.31 -15.23
C SER A 89 -3.68 -1.31 -14.43
N ASP A 90 -3.14 -0.17 -14.08
CA ASP A 90 -1.91 -0.05 -13.30
C ASP A 90 -2.10 -0.49 -11.83
N HIS A 91 -3.34 -0.50 -11.31
CA HIS A 91 -3.67 -0.99 -9.96
C HIS A 91 -3.98 -2.49 -9.91
N VAL A 92 -4.34 -3.10 -11.05
CA VAL A 92 -4.82 -4.50 -11.08
C VAL A 92 -4.01 -5.44 -11.97
N SER A 93 -3.14 -4.91 -12.85
CA SER A 93 -2.43 -5.71 -13.85
C SER A 93 -1.47 -6.75 -13.28
N GLY A 94 -1.01 -6.59 -12.05
CA GLY A 94 -0.15 -7.56 -11.35
C GLY A 94 -0.92 -8.61 -10.54
N ILE A 95 -2.25 -8.51 -10.41
CA ILE A 95 -3.04 -9.47 -9.63
C ILE A 95 -2.82 -10.91 -10.09
N PRO A 96 -2.87 -11.24 -11.40
CA PRO A 96 -2.65 -12.62 -11.83
C PRO A 96 -1.26 -13.14 -11.50
N ASP A 97 -0.24 -12.29 -11.55
CA ASP A 97 1.13 -12.65 -11.17
C ASP A 97 1.23 -12.93 -9.65
N VAL A 98 0.65 -12.07 -8.81
CA VAL A 98 0.57 -12.30 -7.35
C VAL A 98 -0.22 -13.58 -7.04
N TRP A 99 -1.35 -13.82 -7.71
CA TRP A 99 -2.18 -14.98 -7.52
C TRP A 99 -1.45 -16.27 -7.85
N LEU A 100 -0.92 -16.39 -9.07
CA LEU A 100 -0.31 -17.61 -9.57
C LEU A 100 1.07 -17.86 -8.95
N THR A 101 1.92 -16.83 -8.87
CA THR A 101 3.24 -16.97 -8.24
C THR A 101 3.12 -17.43 -6.78
N GLY A 102 2.19 -16.87 -6.01
CA GLY A 102 2.00 -17.27 -4.60
C GLY A 102 1.55 -18.73 -4.42
N TRP A 103 0.98 -19.36 -5.43
CA TRP A 103 0.61 -20.77 -5.42
C TRP A 103 1.79 -21.71 -5.65
N LEU A 104 2.87 -21.21 -6.28
CA LEU A 104 4.03 -22.03 -6.64
C LEU A 104 4.92 -22.35 -5.42
N PRO A 105 5.57 -23.54 -5.39
CA PRO A 105 6.44 -23.95 -4.29
C PRO A 105 7.56 -22.96 -3.97
N GLY A 106 8.19 -22.38 -5.00
CA GLY A 106 9.29 -21.41 -4.85
C GLY A 106 8.90 -20.10 -4.17
N ALA A 107 7.61 -19.76 -4.12
CA ALA A 107 7.08 -18.54 -3.50
C ALA A 107 6.30 -18.82 -2.19
N GLY A 108 6.47 -20.02 -1.60
CA GLY A 108 5.89 -20.42 -0.32
C GLY A 108 4.68 -21.33 -0.42
N ALA A 109 4.27 -21.78 -1.62
CA ALA A 109 3.22 -22.78 -1.86
C ALA A 109 1.92 -22.52 -1.11
N ARG A 110 1.19 -21.47 -1.49
CA ARG A 110 -0.11 -21.17 -0.87
C ARG A 110 -1.08 -22.34 -1.05
N ALA A 111 -1.44 -23.00 0.05
CA ALA A 111 -2.41 -24.10 0.06
C ALA A 111 -3.85 -23.63 0.39
N ARG A 112 -4.05 -22.34 0.67
CA ARG A 112 -5.35 -21.71 0.93
C ARG A 112 -5.80 -20.87 -0.27
N PRO A 113 -7.10 -20.58 -0.42
CA PRO A 113 -7.58 -19.72 -1.49
C PRO A 113 -6.91 -18.34 -1.49
N PHE A 114 -6.74 -17.78 -2.66
CA PHE A 114 -6.34 -16.39 -2.86
C PHE A 114 -7.52 -15.48 -2.55
N ARG A 115 -7.40 -14.66 -1.51
CA ARG A 115 -8.48 -13.79 -1.05
C ARG A 115 -8.34 -12.41 -1.64
N VAL A 116 -9.39 -11.94 -2.29
CA VAL A 116 -9.49 -10.59 -2.86
C VAL A 116 -10.68 -9.88 -2.22
N ILE A 117 -10.47 -8.65 -1.78
CA ILE A 117 -11.48 -7.76 -1.23
C ILE A 117 -11.50 -6.52 -2.09
N GLY A 118 -12.63 -6.19 -2.67
CA GLY A 118 -12.70 -5.06 -3.60
C GLY A 118 -14.12 -4.51 -3.75
N PRO A 119 -14.25 -3.34 -4.37
CA PRO A 119 -15.56 -2.79 -4.66
C PRO A 119 -16.30 -3.64 -5.69
N THR A 120 -17.58 -3.35 -5.91
CA THR A 120 -18.40 -3.98 -6.95
C THR A 120 -17.63 -4.07 -8.29
N GLY A 121 -17.58 -5.25 -8.89
CA GLY A 121 -16.79 -5.58 -10.10
C GLY A 121 -15.58 -6.48 -9.81
N ALA A 122 -15.13 -6.62 -8.56
CA ALA A 122 -14.00 -7.48 -8.21
C ALA A 122 -14.27 -8.95 -8.56
N ARG A 123 -15.48 -9.43 -8.34
CA ARG A 123 -15.88 -10.80 -8.66
C ARG A 123 -15.83 -11.08 -10.16
N GLU A 124 -16.28 -10.14 -10.96
CA GLU A 124 -16.25 -10.25 -12.43
C GLU A 124 -14.79 -10.30 -12.91
N LEU A 125 -13.94 -9.36 -12.45
CA LEU A 125 -12.53 -9.33 -12.81
C LEU A 125 -11.85 -10.65 -12.44
N MET A 126 -12.02 -11.14 -11.21
CA MET A 126 -11.38 -12.38 -10.76
C MET A 126 -11.90 -13.59 -11.52
N SER A 127 -13.20 -13.69 -11.79
CA SER A 127 -13.79 -14.78 -12.58
C SER A 127 -13.21 -14.81 -14.01
N ASN A 128 -12.98 -13.65 -14.62
CA ASN A 128 -12.37 -13.57 -15.95
C ASN A 128 -10.88 -13.93 -15.93
N LEU A 129 -10.14 -13.58 -14.85
CA LEU A 129 -8.76 -14.04 -14.68
C LEU A 129 -8.67 -15.55 -14.50
N GLU A 130 -9.55 -16.17 -13.70
CA GLU A 130 -9.61 -17.64 -13.59
C GLU A 130 -9.83 -18.32 -14.93
N LYS A 131 -10.72 -17.78 -15.77
CA LYS A 131 -10.93 -18.29 -17.15
C LYS A 131 -9.69 -18.11 -18.03
N ALA A 132 -9.06 -16.93 -17.98
CA ALA A 132 -7.88 -16.61 -18.78
C ALA A 132 -6.69 -17.54 -18.47
N TYR A 133 -6.49 -17.89 -17.20
CA TYR A 133 -5.38 -18.73 -16.76
C TYR A 133 -5.76 -20.20 -16.51
N ALA A 134 -6.97 -20.63 -16.90
CA ALA A 134 -7.47 -21.98 -16.68
C ALA A 134 -6.56 -23.07 -17.28
N ALA A 135 -5.88 -22.80 -18.38
CA ALA A 135 -4.93 -23.72 -18.98
C ALA A 135 -3.68 -23.95 -18.11
N ASP A 136 -3.07 -22.87 -17.61
CA ASP A 136 -1.90 -22.94 -16.72
C ASP A 136 -2.26 -23.70 -15.42
N VAL A 137 -3.41 -23.38 -14.81
CA VAL A 137 -3.87 -24.05 -13.59
C VAL A 137 -4.05 -25.56 -13.83
N ARG A 138 -4.69 -25.98 -14.92
CA ARG A 138 -4.84 -27.41 -15.25
C ARG A 138 -3.51 -28.10 -15.44
N ILE A 139 -2.57 -27.47 -16.18
CA ILE A 139 -1.23 -28.04 -16.44
C ILE A 139 -0.50 -28.26 -15.12
N ARG A 140 -0.45 -27.28 -14.24
CA ARG A 140 0.27 -27.38 -12.97
C ARG A 140 -0.34 -28.40 -12.02
N ILE A 141 -1.65 -28.54 -11.99
CA ILE A 141 -2.32 -29.61 -11.21
C ILE A 141 -1.95 -30.97 -11.78
N ALA A 142 -2.02 -31.15 -13.11
CA ALA A 142 -1.75 -32.44 -13.73
C ALA A 142 -0.28 -32.84 -13.69
N ASP A 143 0.63 -31.90 -13.97
CA ASP A 143 2.09 -32.13 -14.08
C ASP A 143 2.79 -32.06 -12.71
N GLN A 144 2.63 -30.97 -11.99
CA GLN A 144 3.34 -30.68 -10.75
C GLN A 144 2.59 -31.17 -9.49
N LYS A 145 1.38 -31.72 -9.65
CA LYS A 145 0.52 -32.19 -8.55
C LYS A 145 0.23 -31.11 -7.50
N LEU A 146 0.13 -29.85 -7.93
CA LEU A 146 -0.15 -28.76 -7.00
C LEU A 146 -1.58 -28.88 -6.46
N ASP A 147 -1.76 -28.48 -5.19
CA ASP A 147 -3.07 -28.46 -4.55
C ASP A 147 -4.01 -27.45 -5.23
N PRO A 148 -5.15 -27.88 -5.79
CA PRO A 148 -6.12 -26.97 -6.41
C PRO A 148 -6.63 -25.88 -5.47
N ALA A 149 -6.63 -26.11 -4.15
CA ALA A 149 -7.08 -25.12 -3.18
C ALA A 149 -6.29 -23.81 -3.26
N GLY A 150 -4.99 -23.89 -3.53
CA GLY A 150 -4.12 -22.71 -3.68
C GLY A 150 -4.39 -21.89 -4.94
N ALA A 151 -4.99 -22.50 -5.98
CA ALA A 151 -5.38 -21.79 -7.20
C ALA A 151 -6.78 -21.15 -7.10
N ARG A 152 -7.61 -21.52 -6.13
CA ARG A 152 -8.94 -20.94 -5.98
C ARG A 152 -8.87 -19.47 -5.59
N ILE A 153 -9.78 -18.67 -6.13
CA ILE A 153 -9.97 -17.28 -5.72
C ILE A 153 -11.26 -17.17 -4.89
N VAL A 154 -11.19 -16.43 -3.79
CA VAL A 154 -12.35 -16.05 -2.97
C VAL A 154 -12.46 -14.54 -2.99
N VAL A 155 -13.60 -14.03 -3.41
CA VAL A 155 -13.86 -12.59 -3.56
C VAL A 155 -14.93 -12.13 -2.58
N GLU A 156 -14.62 -11.08 -1.85
CA GLU A 156 -15.55 -10.32 -1.02
C GLU A 156 -15.72 -8.93 -1.63
N GLU A 157 -16.95 -8.61 -2.01
CA GLU A 157 -17.29 -7.31 -2.60
C GLU A 157 -18.00 -6.42 -1.60
N PHE A 158 -17.76 -5.13 -1.71
CA PHE A 158 -18.49 -4.09 -1.01
C PHE A 158 -18.90 -2.97 -1.98
N ALA A 159 -19.91 -2.19 -1.61
CA ALA A 159 -20.46 -1.14 -2.48
C ALA A 159 -20.54 0.24 -1.81
N SER A 160 -20.13 0.35 -0.55
CA SER A 160 -20.23 1.59 0.24
C SER A 160 -19.19 1.63 1.34
N ASP A 161 -19.04 2.77 1.97
CA ASP A 161 -18.21 2.96 3.15
C ASP A 161 -18.52 1.93 4.24
N GLY A 162 -17.49 1.40 4.86
CA GLY A 162 -17.64 0.47 5.96
C GLY A 162 -16.42 -0.38 6.26
N VAL A 163 -16.51 -1.17 7.32
CA VAL A 163 -15.47 -2.15 7.67
C VAL A 163 -15.55 -3.32 6.69
N VAL A 164 -14.46 -3.55 5.96
CA VAL A 164 -14.35 -4.60 4.93
C VAL A 164 -13.43 -5.75 5.36
N TYR A 165 -12.69 -5.57 6.45
CA TYR A 165 -11.83 -6.61 7.02
C TYR A 165 -11.63 -6.38 8.51
N GLU A 166 -11.76 -7.45 9.29
CA GLU A 166 -11.48 -7.43 10.73
C GLU A 166 -10.90 -8.79 11.16
N ARG A 167 -9.59 -8.83 11.45
CA ARG A 167 -8.90 -10.04 11.84
C ARG A 167 -7.58 -9.72 12.55
N GLY A 168 -7.19 -10.54 13.53
CA GLY A 168 -5.91 -10.39 14.23
C GLY A 168 -5.74 -9.05 14.95
N GLY A 169 -6.83 -8.35 15.27
CA GLY A 169 -6.82 -7.00 15.83
C GLY A 169 -6.63 -5.88 14.79
N VAL A 170 -6.51 -6.24 13.50
CA VAL A 170 -6.47 -5.30 12.39
C VAL A 170 -7.89 -5.04 11.91
N ARG A 171 -8.23 -3.78 11.73
CA ARG A 171 -9.48 -3.34 11.11
C ARG A 171 -9.17 -2.52 9.87
N VAL A 172 -9.79 -2.87 8.74
CA VAL A 172 -9.72 -2.10 7.49
C VAL A 172 -11.10 -1.55 7.18
N THR A 173 -11.17 -0.23 7.06
CA THR A 173 -12.37 0.50 6.64
C THR A 173 -12.15 1.02 5.24
N ALA A 174 -12.99 0.63 4.29
CA ALA A 174 -13.07 1.24 2.97
C ALA A 174 -13.92 2.50 3.04
N PHE A 175 -13.55 3.52 2.29
CA PHE A 175 -14.33 4.75 2.14
C PHE A 175 -14.28 5.23 0.69
N GLU A 176 -15.42 5.62 0.14
CA GLU A 176 -15.53 6.10 -1.23
C GLU A 176 -14.71 7.38 -1.40
N VAL A 177 -13.96 7.44 -2.50
CA VAL A 177 -13.23 8.63 -2.94
C VAL A 177 -13.70 9.05 -4.33
N ASP A 178 -13.36 10.26 -4.73
CA ASP A 178 -13.79 10.81 -5.99
C ASP A 178 -12.64 10.81 -7.00
N HIS A 179 -12.60 9.81 -7.87
CA HIS A 179 -11.59 9.70 -8.93
C HIS A 179 -12.11 10.19 -10.30
N GLY A 180 -13.22 10.90 -10.32
CA GLY A 180 -13.87 11.40 -11.53
C GLY A 180 -15.21 10.73 -11.83
N ASP A 181 -15.94 11.26 -12.78
CA ASP A 181 -17.34 10.87 -12.98
C ASP A 181 -17.46 9.49 -13.64
N GLU A 182 -16.48 9.11 -14.47
CA GLU A 182 -16.46 7.82 -15.20
C GLU A 182 -15.65 6.74 -14.47
N ILE A 183 -14.83 7.10 -13.46
CA ILE A 183 -13.95 6.16 -12.77
C ILE A 183 -14.61 5.73 -11.44
N LYS A 184 -15.60 4.87 -11.56
CA LYS A 184 -16.39 4.35 -10.43
C LYS A 184 -16.53 2.83 -10.52
N PRO A 185 -16.46 2.15 -9.37
CA PRO A 185 -16.22 2.65 -8.01
C PRO A 185 -14.74 2.98 -7.76
N ALA A 186 -14.46 3.91 -6.82
CA ALA A 186 -13.11 4.20 -6.34
C ALA A 186 -13.12 4.39 -4.82
N PHE A 187 -12.16 3.76 -4.12
CA PHE A 187 -12.09 3.73 -2.66
C PHE A 187 -10.68 3.98 -2.15
N GLY A 188 -10.61 4.66 -1.00
CA GLY A 188 -9.45 4.66 -0.11
C GLY A 188 -9.65 3.68 1.04
N TYR A 189 -8.59 3.44 1.80
CA TYR A 189 -8.62 2.53 2.94
C TYR A 189 -7.99 3.15 4.17
N ARG A 190 -8.67 3.01 5.32
CA ARG A 190 -8.11 3.27 6.63
C ARG A 190 -7.82 1.94 7.32
N ILE A 191 -6.61 1.80 7.85
CA ILE A 191 -6.15 0.61 8.57
C ILE A 191 -5.88 1.01 10.00
N ASP A 192 -6.59 0.41 10.95
CA ASP A 192 -6.41 0.62 12.38
C ASP A 192 -5.85 -0.66 13.02
N TYR A 193 -4.81 -0.50 13.86
CA TYR A 193 -4.19 -1.58 14.61
C TYR A 193 -3.62 -1.08 15.93
N LYS A 194 -4.09 -1.63 17.05
CA LYS A 194 -3.61 -1.32 18.41
C LYS A 194 -3.54 0.20 18.69
N GLY A 195 -4.60 0.94 18.37
CA GLY A 195 -4.69 2.39 18.61
C GLY A 195 -3.87 3.25 17.66
N ARG A 196 -3.18 2.65 16.67
CA ARG A 196 -2.42 3.33 15.62
C ARG A 196 -3.16 3.22 14.29
N SER A 197 -2.89 4.12 13.35
CA SER A 197 -3.65 4.18 12.10
C SER A 197 -2.83 4.60 10.90
N ALA A 198 -3.13 3.98 9.74
CA ALA A 198 -2.67 4.41 8.43
C ALA A 198 -3.87 4.66 7.52
N LEU A 199 -3.73 5.59 6.59
CA LEU A 199 -4.69 5.83 5.53
C LEU A 199 -4.00 5.81 4.18
N LEU A 200 -4.59 5.07 3.24
CA LEU A 200 -4.20 4.99 1.83
C LEU A 200 -5.31 5.65 1.01
N SER A 201 -4.97 6.68 0.26
CA SER A 201 -5.98 7.46 -0.48
C SER A 201 -6.62 6.70 -1.64
N GLY A 202 -5.93 5.72 -2.23
CA GLY A 202 -6.20 5.36 -3.62
C GLY A 202 -5.97 6.56 -4.53
N ASP A 203 -6.43 6.46 -5.77
CA ASP A 203 -6.43 7.61 -6.67
C ASP A 203 -7.70 8.44 -6.46
N THR A 204 -7.52 9.73 -6.32
CA THR A 204 -8.64 10.62 -6.00
C THR A 204 -8.32 12.07 -6.34
N ARG A 205 -9.32 12.84 -6.79
CA ARG A 205 -9.33 14.29 -6.68
C ARG A 205 -9.61 14.68 -5.23
N PHE A 206 -9.68 15.97 -4.91
CA PHE A 206 -9.98 16.44 -3.56
C PHE A 206 -11.26 15.78 -3.02
N SER A 207 -11.16 15.12 -1.86
CA SER A 207 -12.23 14.32 -1.27
C SER A 207 -12.49 14.69 0.19
N GLU A 208 -13.70 15.16 0.47
CA GLU A 208 -14.16 15.42 1.84
C GLU A 208 -14.31 14.11 2.63
N ASN A 209 -14.65 13.00 1.97
CA ASN A 209 -14.76 11.70 2.61
C ASN A 209 -13.38 11.19 3.08
N LEU A 210 -12.33 11.39 2.27
CA LEU A 210 -10.97 11.11 2.67
C LEU A 210 -10.58 11.91 3.91
N ILE A 211 -10.92 13.21 3.95
CA ILE A 211 -10.60 14.05 5.11
C ILE A 211 -11.31 13.53 6.36
N ARG A 212 -12.60 13.19 6.29
CA ARG A 212 -13.34 12.64 7.44
C ARG A 212 -12.70 11.38 8.00
N ASN A 213 -12.32 10.46 7.12
CA ASN A 213 -11.67 9.19 7.51
C ASN A 213 -10.20 9.38 7.93
N GLY A 214 -9.55 10.44 7.46
CA GLY A 214 -8.15 10.75 7.71
C GLY A 214 -7.86 11.59 8.94
N MET A 215 -8.87 12.02 9.69
CA MET A 215 -8.64 12.86 10.86
C MET A 215 -7.72 12.19 11.89
N GLY A 216 -6.58 12.82 12.17
CA GLY A 216 -5.65 12.40 13.21
C GLY A 216 -4.96 11.04 12.98
N VAL A 217 -4.91 10.53 11.72
CA VAL A 217 -4.16 9.31 11.43
C VAL A 217 -2.66 9.50 11.64
N ASP A 218 -1.97 8.42 12.00
CA ASP A 218 -0.51 8.47 12.16
C ASP A 218 0.19 8.65 10.81
N LEU A 219 -0.19 7.84 9.82
CA LEU A 219 0.37 7.86 8.48
C LEU A 219 -0.74 8.11 7.43
N LEU A 220 -0.52 9.07 6.54
CA LEU A 220 -1.40 9.31 5.38
C LEU A 220 -0.58 9.18 4.10
N VAL A 221 -0.81 8.11 3.32
CA VAL A 221 -0.22 7.88 2.01
C VAL A 221 -1.20 8.37 0.95
N HIS A 222 -0.78 9.34 0.14
CA HIS A 222 -1.67 10.08 -0.77
C HIS A 222 -1.10 10.13 -2.19
N ALA A 223 -1.93 9.77 -3.17
CA ALA A 223 -1.64 9.98 -4.58
C ALA A 223 -1.66 11.48 -4.93
N ILE A 224 -0.79 11.90 -5.85
CA ILE A 224 -0.63 13.30 -6.22
C ILE A 224 -0.41 13.45 -7.73
N ALA A 225 -0.96 14.50 -8.33
CA ALA A 225 -0.66 14.88 -9.70
C ALA A 225 -0.15 16.32 -9.77
N GLY A 226 0.69 16.58 -10.79
CA GLY A 226 1.17 17.92 -11.08
C GLY A 226 1.49 18.11 -12.54
N ALA A 227 1.40 19.38 -12.97
CA ALA A 227 1.83 19.85 -14.28
C ALA A 227 2.49 21.20 -14.11
N LYS A 228 3.34 21.58 -15.06
CA LYS A 228 3.86 22.96 -15.11
C LYS A 228 2.75 23.95 -15.40
N PRO A 229 2.88 25.22 -14.96
CA PRO A 229 1.83 26.24 -15.12
C PRO A 229 1.32 26.38 -16.56
N GLU A 230 2.21 26.23 -17.55
CA GLU A 230 1.90 26.33 -18.98
C GLU A 230 0.92 25.24 -19.45
N LEU A 231 0.88 24.11 -18.75
CA LEU A 231 0.01 22.97 -19.09
C LEU A 231 -1.31 22.94 -18.32
N LEU A 232 -1.51 23.79 -17.32
CA LEU A 232 -2.71 23.75 -16.48
C LEU A 232 -4.01 24.09 -17.25
N GLN A 233 -3.88 24.71 -18.42
CA GLN A 233 -5.02 25.04 -19.29
C GLN A 233 -5.09 24.15 -20.55
N ASP A 234 -4.13 23.22 -20.73
CA ASP A 234 -4.17 22.26 -21.84
C ASP A 234 -5.36 21.30 -21.65
N PRO A 235 -6.31 21.18 -22.61
CA PRO A 235 -7.52 20.39 -22.42
C PRO A 235 -7.26 18.91 -22.19
N VAL A 236 -6.22 18.32 -22.81
CA VAL A 236 -5.87 16.91 -22.65
C VAL A 236 -5.26 16.66 -21.28
N ILE A 237 -4.34 17.53 -20.85
CA ILE A 237 -3.71 17.45 -19.54
C ILE A 237 -4.76 17.64 -18.43
N ARG A 238 -5.68 18.56 -18.59
CA ARG A 238 -6.78 18.80 -17.63
C ARG A 238 -7.65 17.57 -17.41
N LEU A 239 -7.95 16.78 -18.45
CA LEU A 239 -8.70 15.53 -18.28
C LEU A 239 -8.05 14.61 -17.23
N ILE A 240 -6.72 14.61 -17.16
CA ILE A 240 -5.97 13.78 -16.18
C ILE A 240 -5.89 14.49 -14.83
N LEU A 241 -5.64 15.80 -14.81
CA LEU A 241 -5.53 16.55 -13.56
C LEU A 241 -6.87 16.64 -12.82
N ASP A 242 -7.98 16.70 -13.54
CA ASP A 242 -9.33 16.88 -12.97
C ASP A 242 -9.80 15.67 -12.16
N HIS A 243 -9.19 14.49 -12.33
CA HIS A 243 -9.49 13.31 -11.51
C HIS A 243 -8.40 12.96 -10.48
N HIS A 244 -7.41 13.83 -10.31
CA HIS A 244 -6.35 13.69 -9.30
C HIS A 244 -6.27 14.89 -8.36
N THR A 245 -5.67 14.69 -7.19
CA THR A 245 -5.40 15.76 -6.22
C THR A 245 -4.15 16.53 -6.65
N LEU A 246 -4.27 17.87 -6.72
CA LEU A 246 -3.17 18.78 -6.98
C LEU A 246 -2.48 19.25 -5.68
N PRO A 247 -1.21 19.74 -5.75
CA PRO A 247 -0.45 20.10 -4.55
C PRO A 247 -1.13 21.06 -3.57
N PRO A 248 -1.84 22.14 -4.01
CA PRO A 248 -2.58 23.01 -3.07
C PRO A 248 -3.75 22.28 -2.38
N GLN A 249 -4.39 21.36 -3.09
CA GLN A 249 -5.49 20.55 -2.54
C GLN A 249 -4.94 19.52 -1.52
N ALA A 250 -3.81 18.87 -1.84
CA ALA A 250 -3.13 17.97 -0.90
C ALA A 250 -2.71 18.69 0.38
N ALA A 251 -2.18 19.92 0.27
CA ALA A 251 -1.87 20.75 1.42
C ALA A 251 -3.13 21.01 2.29
N THR A 252 -4.28 21.27 1.66
CA THR A 252 -5.57 21.42 2.37
C THR A 252 -5.96 20.13 3.08
N VAL A 253 -5.84 18.97 2.41
CA VAL A 253 -6.09 17.65 3.01
C VAL A 253 -5.21 17.45 4.24
N PHE A 254 -3.91 17.68 4.13
CA PHE A 254 -2.95 17.46 5.22
C PHE A 254 -3.16 18.42 6.40
N ASN A 255 -3.47 19.70 6.13
CA ASN A 255 -3.79 20.66 7.18
C ASN A 255 -5.05 20.29 7.96
N ARG A 256 -6.03 19.70 7.29
CA ARG A 256 -7.29 19.29 7.92
C ARG A 256 -7.19 17.95 8.63
N THR A 257 -6.53 16.97 8.02
CA THR A 257 -6.36 15.62 8.62
C THR A 257 -5.29 15.59 9.72
N LYS A 258 -4.27 16.46 9.65
CA LYS A 258 -3.15 16.56 10.61
C LYS A 258 -2.47 15.22 10.89
N PRO A 259 -2.01 14.49 9.86
CA PRO A 259 -1.32 13.23 10.05
C PRO A 259 0.01 13.47 10.80
N LYS A 260 0.49 12.47 11.55
CA LYS A 260 1.86 12.52 12.10
C LYS A 260 2.91 12.49 10.96
N LEU A 261 2.59 11.85 9.83
CA LEU A 261 3.39 11.90 8.61
C LEU A 261 2.48 11.78 7.38
N ALA A 262 2.61 12.72 6.44
CA ALA A 262 2.06 12.61 5.09
C ALA A 262 3.12 12.03 4.15
N VAL A 263 2.71 11.20 3.18
CA VAL A 263 3.61 10.58 2.20
C VAL A 263 2.97 10.66 0.83
N TYR A 264 3.69 11.18 -0.16
CA TYR A 264 3.28 11.12 -1.56
C TYR A 264 3.61 9.78 -2.20
N THR A 265 2.66 9.24 -2.93
CA THR A 265 2.79 8.07 -3.81
C THR A 265 2.10 8.35 -5.13
N HIS A 266 2.17 7.44 -6.10
CA HIS A 266 1.46 7.57 -7.38
C HIS A 266 1.59 8.99 -7.95
N ILE A 267 2.85 9.42 -8.19
CA ILE A 267 3.15 10.82 -8.56
C ILE A 267 2.97 10.98 -10.06
N VAL A 268 1.81 11.49 -10.48
CA VAL A 268 1.45 11.72 -11.87
C VAL A 268 2.04 13.06 -12.32
N GLN A 269 3.08 13.01 -13.15
CA GLN A 269 3.79 14.19 -13.65
C GLN A 269 3.44 14.40 -15.13
N GLN A 270 2.57 15.36 -15.41
CA GLN A 270 2.08 15.64 -16.76
C GLN A 270 3.11 16.42 -17.59
N ARG A 271 3.20 16.05 -18.87
CA ARG A 271 4.14 16.62 -19.84
C ARG A 271 3.56 16.63 -21.26
N THR A 272 4.18 17.40 -22.13
CA THR A 272 3.97 17.32 -23.59
C THR A 272 5.31 17.04 -24.30
N ALA A 273 5.31 17.00 -25.62
CA ALA A 273 6.54 16.90 -26.38
C ALA A 273 7.49 18.10 -26.18
N THR A 274 6.96 19.28 -25.84
CA THR A 274 7.69 20.54 -25.74
C THR A 274 7.85 21.07 -24.31
N VAL A 275 7.01 20.61 -23.37
CA VAL A 275 7.05 21.01 -21.96
C VAL A 275 7.39 19.81 -21.10
N SER A 276 8.55 19.86 -20.43
CA SER A 276 8.98 18.81 -19.48
C SER A 276 8.03 18.70 -18.30
N PRO A 277 7.92 17.53 -17.65
CA PRO A 277 7.11 17.40 -16.44
C PRO A 277 7.65 18.29 -15.31
N PRO A 278 6.84 18.67 -14.32
CA PRO A 278 7.35 19.25 -13.09
C PRO A 278 8.24 18.22 -12.38
N THR A 279 9.29 18.69 -11.70
CA THR A 279 10.05 17.80 -10.83
C THR A 279 9.25 17.47 -9.55
N VAL A 280 9.66 16.44 -8.83
CA VAL A 280 9.03 16.10 -7.55
C VAL A 280 9.23 17.22 -6.52
N GLU A 281 10.40 17.87 -6.56
CA GLU A 281 10.71 19.01 -5.70
C GLU A 281 9.80 20.21 -5.99
N GLU A 282 9.45 20.46 -7.25
CA GLU A 282 8.48 21.51 -7.65
C GLU A 282 7.09 21.18 -7.10
N ILE A 283 6.63 19.92 -7.19
CA ILE A 283 5.35 19.45 -6.61
C ILE A 283 5.34 19.65 -5.09
N VAL A 284 6.40 19.26 -4.41
CA VAL A 284 6.58 19.45 -2.96
C VAL A 284 6.59 20.93 -2.60
N ALA A 285 7.31 21.76 -3.37
CA ALA A 285 7.40 23.21 -3.12
C ALA A 285 6.00 23.88 -3.21
N GLU A 286 5.15 23.48 -4.16
CA GLU A 286 3.78 23.98 -4.25
C GLU A 286 2.96 23.60 -3.01
N THR A 287 3.06 22.36 -2.53
CA THR A 287 2.41 21.93 -1.30
C THR A 287 2.90 22.72 -0.09
N ARG A 288 4.22 22.98 -0.02
CA ARG A 288 4.87 23.69 1.06
C ARG A 288 4.49 25.16 1.17
N LYS A 289 3.86 25.74 0.16
CA LYS A 289 3.33 27.12 0.25
C LYS A 289 2.30 27.28 1.37
N THR A 290 1.56 26.21 1.68
CA THR A 290 0.46 26.27 2.68
C THR A 290 0.46 25.12 3.69
N TYR A 291 1.37 24.13 3.56
CA TYR A 291 1.52 23.03 4.51
C TYR A 291 2.94 22.94 5.05
N SER A 292 3.11 23.11 6.36
CA SER A 292 4.40 23.05 7.06
C SER A 292 4.63 21.76 7.85
N GLY A 293 3.63 20.86 7.90
CA GLY A 293 3.72 19.60 8.64
C GLY A 293 4.65 18.57 8.01
N PRO A 294 4.87 17.42 8.65
CA PRO A 294 5.75 16.35 8.16
C PRO A 294 5.26 15.80 6.81
N LEU A 295 6.13 15.81 5.80
CA LEU A 295 5.84 15.32 4.44
C LEU A 295 7.07 14.61 3.88
N GLN A 296 6.88 13.42 3.36
CA GLN A 296 7.87 12.63 2.62
C GLN A 296 7.40 12.37 1.19
N VAL A 297 8.35 12.16 0.31
CA VAL A 297 8.12 11.60 -1.03
C VAL A 297 8.37 10.11 -0.97
N GLY A 298 7.36 9.31 -1.28
CA GLY A 298 7.48 7.87 -1.31
C GLY A 298 8.30 7.39 -2.50
N HIS A 299 9.10 6.38 -2.27
CA HIS A 299 9.82 5.61 -3.29
C HIS A 299 9.53 4.13 -3.09
N ASP A 300 9.73 3.34 -4.13
CA ASP A 300 9.58 1.88 -4.04
C ASP A 300 10.47 1.32 -2.92
N LEU A 301 9.92 0.39 -2.15
CA LEU A 301 10.54 -0.26 -1.00
C LEU A 301 10.79 0.64 0.22
N MET A 302 10.41 1.93 0.22
CA MET A 302 10.34 2.70 1.46
C MET A 302 9.30 2.08 2.39
N SER A 303 9.62 2.01 3.67
CA SER A 303 8.68 1.54 4.69
C SER A 303 8.57 2.48 5.88
N PHE A 304 7.42 2.44 6.52
CA PHE A 304 7.01 3.31 7.61
C PHE A 304 6.57 2.45 8.79
N ASP A 305 7.36 2.44 9.86
CA ASP A 305 6.97 1.77 11.10
C ASP A 305 6.14 2.74 11.95
N ILE A 306 4.88 2.40 12.15
CA ILE A 306 3.97 3.20 12.96
C ILE A 306 4.11 2.70 14.39
N ILE A 307 4.69 3.54 15.25
CA ILE A 307 4.97 3.25 16.65
C ILE A 307 4.27 4.30 17.53
N ASP A 308 4.17 4.06 18.82
CA ASP A 308 3.48 4.99 19.74
C ASP A 308 4.10 6.39 19.72
N ALA A 309 5.43 6.48 19.55
CA ALA A 309 6.16 7.73 19.46
C ALA A 309 5.99 8.48 18.13
N GLY A 310 5.35 7.88 17.11
CA GLY A 310 5.16 8.49 15.79
C GLY A 310 5.37 7.52 14.64
N VAL A 311 5.95 8.01 13.55
CA VAL A 311 6.24 7.21 12.34
C VAL A 311 7.73 7.24 12.04
N LYS A 312 8.36 6.07 12.06
CA LYS A 312 9.77 5.90 11.68
C LYS A 312 9.85 5.58 10.20
N VAL A 313 10.62 6.36 9.46
CA VAL A 313 10.87 6.15 8.02
C VAL A 313 12.08 5.24 7.83
N ASN A 314 11.93 4.21 7.01
CA ASN A 314 13.02 3.33 6.62
C ASN A 314 13.19 3.41 5.09
N HIS A 315 14.41 3.67 4.65
CA HIS A 315 14.75 3.70 3.23
C HIS A 315 15.22 2.31 2.78
N PRO A 316 14.98 1.95 1.50
CA PRO A 316 15.53 0.70 0.97
C PRO A 316 17.06 0.69 1.07
N PRO A 317 17.70 -0.49 1.17
CA PRO A 317 19.16 -0.59 1.04
C PRO A 317 19.59 0.03 -0.31
N GLN A 318 20.66 0.82 -0.29
CA GLN A 318 21.27 1.37 -1.51
C GLN A 318 21.92 0.29 -2.35
#